data_1865d2ee57529cc5b2c0b719f1a78711
#
_entry.id   1865d2ee57529cc5b2c0b719f1a78711
#
_cell.length_a   1.000
_cell.length_b   1.000
_cell.length_c   1.000
_cell.angle_alpha   90.00
_cell.angle_beta   90.00
_cell.angle_gamma   90.00
#
_symmetry.space_group_name_H-M   'P 1'
#
loop_
_entity.id
_entity.type
_entity.pdbx_description
1 polymer ?
#
loop_
_entity_poly.entity_id
_entity_poly.type
_entity_poly.pdbx_seq_one_letter_code
_entity_poly.pdbx_strand_id
1 'polypeptide(L)'
;MLFRSRALAVTSRVRSPHLPDVPAAAEVLPGFENAGWFGLLGPAGTPRDVIERIQRDSARILLSEDFKATLAKQGMVPVANSPSEFAQAIREESVQWAKVIKDRGLAQN
;
A
#
# COMPACT_ATOMS: atom_id res chain seq x y z
N MET A 1 -0.32 3.33 22.33
CA MET A 1 1.10 3.34 22.69
C MET A 1 1.49 1.97 23.24
N LEU A 2 2.43 1.31 22.61
CA LEU A 2 2.82 -0.06 22.96
C LEU A 2 3.96 -0.04 23.96
N PHE A 3 3.65 0.11 25.23
CA PHE A 3 4.63 0.18 26.31
C PHE A 3 5.44 -1.11 26.57
N ARG A 4 5.14 -2.19 25.83
CA ARG A 4 5.76 -3.50 26.05
C ARG A 4 6.42 -4.09 24.80
N SER A 5 6.47 -3.36 23.69
CA SER A 5 7.07 -3.85 22.45
C SER A 5 8.01 -2.80 21.87
N ARG A 6 9.06 -3.28 21.22
CA ARG A 6 10.02 -2.47 20.48
C ARG A 6 9.86 -2.76 19.01
N ALA A 7 9.69 -1.72 18.19
CA ALA A 7 9.72 -1.85 16.75
C ALA A 7 11.14 -2.19 16.30
N LEU A 8 11.30 -3.27 15.55
CA LEU A 8 12.61 -3.76 15.06
C LEU A 8 12.85 -3.38 13.61
N ALA A 9 11.81 -3.41 12.77
CA ALA A 9 11.86 -3.04 11.37
C ALA A 9 10.46 -2.69 10.86
N VAL A 10 10.41 -1.92 9.79
CA VAL A 10 9.20 -1.73 8.98
C VAL A 10 9.31 -2.57 7.71
N THR A 11 8.16 -3.04 7.19
CA THR A 11 8.11 -3.91 6.01
C THR A 11 7.89 -3.16 4.70
N SER A 12 7.77 -1.84 4.76
CA SER A 12 7.75 -0.97 3.60
C SER A 12 9.13 -0.89 2.93
N ARG A 13 9.15 -0.51 1.66
CA ARG A 13 10.38 -0.41 0.85
C ARG A 13 11.42 0.54 1.44
N VAL A 14 10.94 1.61 2.06
CA VAL A 14 11.75 2.63 2.74
C VAL A 14 11.27 2.82 4.16
N ARG A 15 12.08 3.46 5.00
CA ARG A 15 11.69 3.78 6.39
C ARG A 15 10.40 4.59 6.43
N SER A 16 9.58 4.33 7.43
CA SER A 16 8.39 5.12 7.68
C SER A 16 8.78 6.53 8.15
N PRO A 17 8.21 7.59 7.60
CA PRO A 17 8.42 8.95 8.09
C PRO A 17 7.93 9.14 9.54
N HIS A 18 7.06 8.25 10.02
CA HIS A 18 6.57 8.27 11.40
C HIS A 18 7.47 7.52 12.38
N LEU A 19 8.42 6.73 11.88
CA LEU A 19 9.37 5.93 12.64
C LEU A 19 10.76 6.01 11.98
N PRO A 20 11.39 7.19 11.92
CA PRO A 20 12.62 7.40 11.14
C PRO A 20 13.81 6.58 11.68
N ASP A 21 13.81 6.26 12.97
CA ASP A 21 14.87 5.47 13.61
C ASP A 21 14.70 3.97 13.44
N VAL A 22 13.55 3.52 12.90
CA VAL A 22 13.29 2.09 12.68
C VAL A 22 13.69 1.74 11.24
N PRO A 23 14.62 0.81 11.03
CA PRO A 23 15.09 0.45 9.69
C PRO A 23 13.97 -0.22 8.87
N ALA A 24 14.05 -0.09 7.55
CA ALA A 24 13.27 -0.91 6.64
C ALA A 24 13.91 -2.30 6.50
N ALA A 25 13.10 -3.36 6.46
CA ALA A 25 13.60 -4.72 6.25
C ALA A 25 14.37 -4.85 4.92
N ALA A 26 14.04 -4.04 3.92
CA ALA A 26 14.76 -3.95 2.65
C ALA A 26 16.23 -3.53 2.79
N GLU A 27 16.63 -2.87 3.87
CA GLU A 27 18.03 -2.47 4.11
C GLU A 27 18.94 -3.67 4.39
N VAL A 28 18.38 -4.77 4.91
CA VAL A 28 19.12 -6.02 5.18
C VAL A 28 18.68 -7.18 4.28
N LEU A 29 17.50 -7.08 3.67
CA LEU A 29 16.93 -8.05 2.74
C LEU A 29 16.57 -7.33 1.44
N PRO A 30 17.52 -7.11 0.52
CA PRO A 30 17.28 -6.40 -0.73
C PRO A 30 16.10 -7.00 -1.51
N GLY A 31 15.20 -6.15 -1.99
CA GLY A 31 13.99 -6.56 -2.72
C GLY A 31 12.82 -7.01 -1.84
N PHE A 32 12.98 -7.03 -0.51
CA PHE A 32 11.87 -7.32 0.39
C PHE A 32 10.93 -6.11 0.49
N GLU A 33 9.65 -6.36 0.25
CA GLU A 33 8.58 -5.39 0.47
C GLU A 33 7.29 -6.14 0.81
N ASN A 34 6.62 -5.71 1.86
CA ASN A 34 5.28 -6.16 2.22
C ASN A 34 4.54 -4.98 2.87
N ALA A 35 3.98 -4.13 2.04
CA ALA A 35 3.17 -2.98 2.47
C ALA A 35 1.69 -3.27 2.19
N GLY A 36 0.87 -3.19 3.22
CA GLY A 36 -0.58 -3.20 3.05
C GLY A 36 -1.08 -1.92 2.39
N TRP A 37 -2.17 -2.02 1.66
CA TRP A 37 -2.80 -0.87 1.01
C TRP A 37 -4.33 -0.94 1.11
N PHE A 38 -4.96 0.23 0.98
CA PHE A 38 -6.40 0.38 0.83
C PHE A 38 -6.68 1.00 -0.54
N GLY A 39 -7.66 0.45 -1.24
CA GLY A 39 -8.02 0.92 -2.57
C GLY A 39 -9.53 0.97 -2.77
N LEU A 40 -9.95 1.83 -3.67
CA LEU A 40 -11.33 1.93 -4.13
C LEU A 40 -11.46 1.16 -5.45
N LEU A 41 -12.41 0.23 -5.51
CA LEU A 41 -12.66 -0.61 -6.68
C LEU A 41 -14.11 -0.45 -7.12
N GLY A 42 -14.33 -0.40 -8.42
CA GLY A 42 -15.65 -0.38 -9.03
C GLY A 42 -16.04 -1.74 -9.61
N PRO A 43 -17.34 -2.01 -9.79
CA PRO A 43 -17.82 -3.18 -10.51
C PRO A 43 -17.27 -3.25 -11.95
N ALA A 44 -17.16 -4.46 -12.48
CA ALA A 44 -16.82 -4.64 -13.89
C ALA A 44 -17.85 -3.92 -14.79
N GLY A 45 -17.37 -3.26 -15.85
CA GLY A 45 -18.23 -2.49 -16.75
C GLY A 45 -18.59 -1.08 -16.29
N THR A 46 -18.07 -0.62 -15.15
CA THR A 46 -18.22 0.80 -14.77
C THR A 46 -17.64 1.70 -15.87
N PRO A 47 -18.39 2.72 -16.37
CA PRO A 47 -17.91 3.62 -17.39
C PRO A 47 -16.60 4.31 -17.01
N ARG A 48 -15.71 4.46 -17.99
CA ARG A 48 -14.36 4.99 -17.77
C ARG A 48 -14.36 6.41 -17.22
N ASP A 49 -15.26 7.26 -17.74
CA ASP A 49 -15.42 8.64 -17.29
C ASP A 49 -15.83 8.74 -15.82
N VAL A 50 -16.67 7.81 -15.36
CA VAL A 50 -17.05 7.70 -13.94
C VAL A 50 -15.85 7.34 -13.08
N ILE A 51 -15.06 6.33 -13.49
CA ILE A 51 -13.84 5.92 -12.79
C ILE A 51 -12.85 7.09 -12.72
N GLU A 52 -12.60 7.77 -13.83
CA GLU A 52 -11.66 8.89 -13.90
C GLU A 52 -12.13 10.08 -13.04
N ARG A 53 -13.44 10.32 -12.96
CA ARG A 53 -14.00 11.35 -12.08
C ARG A 53 -13.81 11.02 -10.62
N ILE A 54 -14.12 9.79 -10.21
CA ILE A 54 -13.96 9.33 -8.83
C ILE A 54 -12.48 9.40 -8.43
N GLN A 55 -11.58 8.93 -9.30
CA GLN A 55 -10.14 8.98 -9.04
C GLN A 55 -9.66 10.42 -8.84
N ARG A 56 -10.03 11.33 -9.72
CA ARG A 56 -9.63 12.74 -9.64
C ARG A 56 -10.14 13.41 -8.36
N ASP A 57 -11.41 13.18 -8.00
CA ASP A 57 -12.02 13.77 -6.82
C ASP A 57 -11.42 13.15 -5.55
N SER A 58 -11.17 11.84 -5.53
CA SER A 58 -10.51 11.15 -4.44
C SER A 58 -9.06 11.61 -4.27
N ALA A 59 -8.30 11.73 -5.36
CA ALA A 59 -6.92 12.20 -5.33
C ALA A 59 -6.82 13.62 -4.74
N ARG A 60 -7.73 14.51 -5.11
CA ARG A 60 -7.79 15.87 -4.57
C ARG A 60 -7.98 15.89 -3.05
N ILE A 61 -8.82 15.00 -2.53
CA ILE A 61 -9.06 14.88 -1.09
C ILE A 61 -7.85 14.25 -0.41
N LEU A 62 -7.35 13.12 -0.92
CA LEU A 62 -6.21 12.39 -0.35
C LEU A 62 -4.95 13.22 -0.26
N LEU A 63 -4.73 14.12 -1.23
CA LEU A 63 -3.56 14.99 -1.30
C LEU A 63 -3.74 16.33 -0.60
N SER A 64 -4.91 16.62 -0.02
CA SER A 64 -5.12 17.81 0.80
C SER A 64 -4.33 17.72 2.11
N GLU A 65 -3.86 18.86 2.61
CA GLU A 65 -3.02 18.90 3.83
C GLU A 65 -3.76 18.33 5.06
N ASP A 66 -5.03 18.66 5.22
CA ASP A 66 -5.86 18.18 6.34
C ASP A 66 -6.02 16.66 6.31
N PHE A 67 -6.21 16.08 5.12
CA PHE A 67 -6.38 14.65 4.99
C PHE A 67 -5.07 13.89 5.13
N LYS A 68 -3.98 14.43 4.60
CA LYS A 68 -2.61 13.93 4.83
C LYS A 68 -2.28 13.88 6.32
N ALA A 69 -2.59 14.95 7.06
CA ALA A 69 -2.40 14.98 8.50
C ALA A 69 -3.24 13.93 9.23
N THR A 70 -4.44 13.66 8.75
CA THR A 70 -5.31 12.61 9.30
C THR A 70 -4.75 11.22 9.04
N LEU A 71 -4.30 10.94 7.83
CA LEU A 71 -3.67 9.67 7.46
C LEU A 71 -2.36 9.44 8.23
N ALA A 72 -1.57 10.48 8.38
CA ALA A 72 -0.32 10.43 9.13
C ALA A 72 -0.52 9.96 10.58
N LYS A 73 -1.58 10.41 11.26
CA LYS A 73 -1.93 9.94 12.61
C LYS A 73 -2.22 8.44 12.68
N GLN A 74 -2.58 7.84 11.57
CA GLN A 74 -2.86 6.40 11.45
C GLN A 74 -1.67 5.62 10.84
N GLY A 75 -0.53 6.28 10.61
CA GLY A 75 0.64 5.68 10.00
C GLY A 75 0.49 5.39 8.50
N MET A 76 -0.47 6.03 7.83
CA MET A 76 -0.76 5.85 6.41
C MET A 76 -0.15 6.96 5.57
N VAL A 77 0.21 6.59 4.32
CA VAL A 77 0.73 7.53 3.31
C VAL A 77 -0.22 7.51 2.10
N PRO A 78 -0.72 8.66 1.64
CA PRO A 78 -1.55 8.72 0.44
C PRO A 78 -0.71 8.40 -0.81
N VAL A 79 -1.22 7.52 -1.67
CA VAL A 79 -0.61 7.16 -2.96
C VAL A 79 -1.31 7.89 -4.11
N ALA A 80 -2.64 7.88 -4.12
CA ALA A 80 -3.49 8.60 -5.11
C ALA A 80 -3.11 8.34 -6.58
N ASN A 81 -2.65 7.11 -6.90
CA ASN A 81 -2.26 6.73 -8.24
C ASN A 81 -3.44 6.68 -9.22
N SER A 82 -3.13 6.62 -10.51
CA SER A 82 -4.12 6.44 -11.58
C SER A 82 -4.74 5.04 -11.57
N PRO A 83 -5.90 4.85 -12.19
CA PRO A 83 -6.51 3.51 -12.33
C PRO A 83 -5.59 2.50 -13.02
N SER A 84 -4.81 2.93 -14.02
CA SER A 84 -3.86 2.07 -14.73
C SER A 84 -2.67 1.65 -13.86
N GLU A 85 -2.09 2.58 -13.13
CA GLU A 85 -1.01 2.31 -12.18
C GLU A 85 -1.47 1.39 -11.05
N PHE A 86 -2.67 1.61 -10.52
CA PHE A 86 -3.23 0.74 -9.49
C PHE A 86 -3.52 -0.67 -10.02
N ALA A 87 -4.10 -0.78 -11.22
CA ALA A 87 -4.32 -2.08 -11.86
C ALA A 87 -3.00 -2.83 -12.12
N GLN A 88 -1.94 -2.13 -12.49
CA GLN A 88 -0.60 -2.73 -12.64
C GLN A 88 -0.06 -3.22 -11.30
N ALA A 89 -0.12 -2.42 -10.25
CA ALA A 89 0.32 -2.79 -8.91
C ALA A 89 -0.40 -4.05 -8.40
N ILE A 90 -1.72 -4.14 -8.60
CA ILE A 90 -2.50 -5.34 -8.25
C ILE A 90 -2.01 -6.58 -9.02
N ARG A 91 -1.73 -6.46 -10.31
CA ARG A 91 -1.22 -7.58 -11.12
C ARG A 91 0.15 -8.05 -10.63
N GLU A 92 1.07 -7.13 -10.41
CA GLU A 92 2.43 -7.42 -9.94
C GLU A 92 2.41 -8.11 -8.57
N GLU A 93 1.64 -7.57 -7.64
CA GLU A 93 1.48 -8.15 -6.31
C GLU A 93 0.82 -9.53 -6.36
N SER A 94 -0.19 -9.71 -7.21
CA SER A 94 -0.85 -11.01 -7.41
C SER A 94 0.12 -12.08 -7.91
N VAL A 95 1.01 -11.74 -8.83
CA VAL A 95 2.06 -12.66 -9.33
C VAL A 95 3.06 -12.99 -8.22
N GLN A 96 3.49 -11.99 -7.45
CA GLN A 96 4.40 -12.17 -6.33
C GLN A 96 3.82 -13.13 -5.28
N TRP A 97 2.58 -12.89 -4.85
CA TRP A 97 1.93 -13.73 -3.86
C TRP A 97 1.60 -15.13 -4.39
N ALA A 98 1.20 -15.26 -5.64
CA ALA A 98 0.99 -16.58 -6.27
C ALA A 98 2.27 -17.41 -6.23
N LYS A 99 3.43 -16.79 -6.50
CA LYS A 99 4.73 -17.45 -6.39
C LYS A 99 5.02 -17.89 -4.95
N VAL A 100 4.86 -17.02 -3.98
CA VAL A 100 5.11 -17.34 -2.56
C VAL A 100 4.20 -18.47 -2.09
N ILE A 101 2.92 -18.44 -2.42
CA ILE A 101 1.93 -19.48 -2.07
C ILE A 101 2.36 -20.82 -2.65
N LYS A 102 2.75 -20.85 -3.92
CA LYS A 102 3.22 -22.07 -4.61
C LYS A 102 4.50 -22.59 -3.99
N ASP A 103 5.52 -21.75 -3.84
CA ASP A 103 6.85 -22.15 -3.37
C ASP A 103 6.83 -22.65 -1.91
N ARG A 104 5.86 -22.19 -1.13
CA ARG A 104 5.69 -22.55 0.28
C ARG A 104 4.60 -23.59 0.54
N GLY A 105 3.91 -24.06 -0.49
CA GLY A 105 2.84 -25.07 -0.37
C GLY A 105 1.65 -24.57 0.47
N LEU A 106 1.34 -23.27 0.42
CA LEU A 106 0.28 -22.63 1.21
C LEU A 106 -1.09 -22.67 0.53
N ALA A 107 -1.21 -23.28 -0.65
CA ALA A 107 -2.50 -23.43 -1.33
C ALA A 107 -3.45 -24.25 -0.45
N GLN A 108 -4.57 -23.65 -0.08
CA GLN A 108 -5.67 -24.38 0.55
C GLN A 108 -6.43 -25.15 -0.54
N ASN A 109 -6.62 -26.44 -0.35
CA ASN A 109 -7.50 -27.29 -1.17
C ASN A 109 -8.96 -26.92 -0.95
#